data_3b6a072e2ba6646bb2ae38af4147953f
#
_entry.id   3b6a072e2ba6646bb2ae38af4147953f
#
_cell.length_a   1.000
_cell.length_b   1.000
_cell.length_c   1.000
_cell.angle_alpha   90.00
_cell.angle_beta   90.00
_cell.angle_gamma   90.00
#
_symmetry.space_group_name_H-M   'P 1'
#
loop_
_entity.id
_entity.type
_entity.pdbx_description
1 polymer ?
#
loop_
_entity_poly.entity_id
_entity_poly.type
_entity_poly.pdbx_seq_one_letter_code
_entity_poly.pdbx_strand_id
1 'polypeptide(L)'
;MRYLAVTRSRGAAWDHSRALDEQDRFAEHASFMNALVAEGFVVLGGPLDDDASSLLIVDAPDEQAVQARLAADPWSAMGLLELTRVAQWEILLGG
;
A
#
# COMPACT_ATOMS: atom_id res chain seq x y z
N MET A 1 2.53 -7.19 -20.01
CA MET A 1 3.16 -6.44 -18.92
C MET A 1 2.61 -6.98 -17.59
N ARG A 2 3.48 -7.29 -16.66
CA ARG A 2 3.09 -7.89 -15.40
C ARG A 2 3.47 -7.04 -14.22
N TYR A 3 2.52 -6.87 -13.33
CA TYR A 3 2.70 -6.21 -12.04
C TYR A 3 2.08 -7.07 -10.95
N LEU A 4 2.16 -6.60 -9.73
CA LEU A 4 1.43 -7.17 -8.60
C LEU A 4 0.35 -6.19 -8.18
N ALA A 5 -0.87 -6.68 -8.04
CA ALA A 5 -1.97 -5.92 -7.46
C ALA A 5 -2.01 -6.21 -5.97
N VAL A 6 -1.82 -5.19 -5.17
CA VAL A 6 -1.62 -5.32 -3.72
C VAL A 6 -2.73 -4.56 -3.01
N THR A 7 -3.42 -5.23 -2.11
CA THR A 7 -4.47 -4.61 -1.30
C THR A 7 -4.02 -4.55 0.15
N ARG A 8 -4.17 -3.37 0.74
CA ARG A 8 -4.00 -3.18 2.19
C ARG A 8 -5.31 -2.67 2.75
N SER A 9 -5.67 -3.17 3.93
CA SER A 9 -6.87 -2.75 4.64
C SER A 9 -6.50 -2.01 5.92
N ARG A 10 -7.42 -1.18 6.41
CA ARG A 10 -7.25 -0.51 7.68
C ARG A 10 -7.21 -1.54 8.79
N GLY A 11 -6.17 -1.46 9.62
CA GLY A 11 -5.97 -2.37 10.73
C GLY A 11 -6.71 -1.94 12.00
N ALA A 12 -6.51 -2.73 13.06
CA ALA A 12 -7.20 -2.50 14.34
C ALA A 12 -6.85 -1.15 15.00
N ALA A 13 -5.67 -0.61 14.71
CA ALA A 13 -5.23 0.67 15.27
C ALA A 13 -5.73 1.90 14.51
N TRP A 14 -6.40 1.71 13.37
CA TRP A 14 -6.94 2.84 12.61
C TRP A 14 -7.96 3.61 13.43
N ASP A 15 -7.79 4.92 13.51
CA ASP A 15 -8.73 5.79 14.22
C ASP A 15 -9.81 6.28 13.26
N HIS A 16 -11.00 5.70 13.38
CA HIS A 16 -12.13 5.99 12.50
C HIS A 16 -12.73 7.39 12.71
N SER A 17 -12.34 8.08 13.78
CA SER A 17 -12.80 9.45 14.05
C SER A 17 -11.93 10.51 13.37
N ARG A 18 -10.83 10.09 12.74
CA ARG A 18 -9.85 11.00 12.12
C ARG A 18 -9.71 10.68 10.64
N ALA A 19 -9.46 11.71 9.84
CA ALA A 19 -9.16 11.55 8.42
C ALA A 19 -7.81 10.86 8.19
N LEU A 20 -7.58 10.42 6.97
CA LEU A 20 -6.34 9.75 6.58
C LEU A 20 -5.09 10.57 6.99
N ASP A 21 -5.07 11.85 6.64
CA ASP A 21 -3.94 12.72 6.89
C ASP A 21 -3.82 13.19 8.35
N GLU A 22 -4.78 12.82 9.17
CA GLU A 22 -4.79 13.09 10.62
C GLU A 22 -4.39 11.87 11.45
N GLN A 23 -4.19 10.72 10.84
CA GLN A 23 -3.73 9.53 11.55
C GLN A 23 -2.30 9.75 12.06
N ASP A 24 -1.97 9.09 13.18
CA ASP A 24 -0.64 9.20 13.77
C ASP A 24 0.45 8.87 12.77
N ARG A 25 1.51 9.66 12.77
CA ARG A 25 2.69 9.50 11.92
C ARG A 25 2.38 9.49 10.42
N PHE A 26 1.36 10.23 10.02
CA PHE A 26 1.01 10.35 8.60
C PHE A 26 2.20 10.84 7.77
N ALA A 27 2.95 11.83 8.24
CA ALA A 27 4.07 12.39 7.49
C ALA A 27 5.14 11.34 7.19
N GLU A 28 5.44 10.46 8.16
CA GLU A 28 6.43 9.40 7.97
C GLU A 28 5.90 8.32 7.01
N HIS A 29 4.62 7.96 7.14
CA HIS A 29 3.98 7.05 6.20
C HIS A 29 4.00 7.62 4.77
N ALA A 30 3.62 8.87 4.59
CA ALA A 30 3.61 9.52 3.29
C ALA A 30 5.01 9.59 2.68
N SER A 31 6.01 9.94 3.48
CA SER A 31 7.41 9.97 3.03
C SER A 31 7.89 8.59 2.59
N PHE A 32 7.55 7.56 3.35
CA PHE A 32 7.88 6.17 3.01
C PHE A 32 7.25 5.77 1.66
N MET A 33 5.96 6.04 1.49
CA MET A 33 5.25 5.68 0.25
C MET A 33 5.77 6.47 -0.95
N ASN A 34 6.04 7.77 -0.77
CA ASN A 34 6.59 8.60 -1.85
C ASN A 34 7.98 8.11 -2.29
N ALA A 35 8.79 7.61 -1.37
CA ALA A 35 10.08 7.01 -1.71
C ALA A 35 9.91 5.75 -2.58
N LEU A 36 8.93 4.92 -2.28
CA LEU A 36 8.64 3.73 -3.10
C LEU A 36 8.18 4.10 -4.50
N VAL A 37 7.44 5.19 -4.64
CA VAL A 37 7.05 5.72 -5.95
C VAL A 37 8.28 6.22 -6.71
N ALA A 38 9.15 6.96 -6.04
CA ALA A 38 10.37 7.49 -6.67
C ALA A 38 11.30 6.39 -7.15
N GLU A 39 11.36 5.25 -6.44
CA GLU A 39 12.15 4.08 -6.85
C GLU A 39 11.52 3.30 -8.00
N GLY A 40 10.25 3.54 -8.32
CA GLY A 40 9.52 2.75 -9.30
C GLY A 40 8.93 1.45 -8.74
N PHE A 41 9.03 1.22 -7.43
CA PHE A 41 8.44 0.05 -6.79
C PHE A 41 6.90 0.14 -6.79
N VAL A 42 6.36 1.29 -6.37
CA VAL A 42 4.93 1.57 -6.49
C VAL A 42 4.70 2.36 -7.77
N VAL A 43 3.92 1.80 -8.67
CA VAL A 43 3.59 2.42 -9.96
C VAL A 43 2.38 3.33 -9.82
N LEU A 44 1.33 2.82 -9.21
CA LEU A 44 0.09 3.54 -8.91
C LEU A 44 -0.40 3.11 -7.55
N GLY A 45 -1.12 3.98 -6.85
CA GLY A 45 -1.71 3.61 -5.58
C GLY A 45 -2.70 4.64 -5.08
N GLY A 46 -3.66 4.19 -4.29
CA GLY A 46 -4.63 5.06 -3.67
C GLY A 46 -5.75 4.30 -2.97
N PRO A 47 -6.57 5.03 -2.20
CA PRO A 47 -7.67 4.41 -1.50
C PRO A 47 -8.80 3.99 -2.45
N LEU A 48 -9.47 2.90 -2.11
CA LEU A 48 -10.69 2.48 -2.75
C LEU A 48 -11.89 3.14 -2.05
N ASP A 49 -13.05 3.13 -2.71
CA ASP A 49 -14.24 3.82 -2.23
C ASP A 49 -15.00 3.08 -1.12
N ASP A 50 -14.48 1.95 -0.66
CA ASP A 50 -15.07 1.19 0.45
C ASP A 50 -14.70 1.75 1.83
N ASP A 51 -13.92 2.82 1.89
CA ASP A 51 -13.42 3.45 3.12
C ASP A 51 -12.62 2.50 4.01
N ALA A 52 -12.14 1.40 3.47
CA ALA A 52 -11.47 0.36 4.26
C ALA A 52 -10.15 -0.10 3.65
N SER A 53 -9.96 0.03 2.34
CA SER A 53 -8.82 -0.54 1.66
C SER A 53 -8.16 0.41 0.68
N SER A 54 -6.91 0.09 0.34
CA SER A 54 -6.11 0.79 -0.67
C SER A 54 -5.59 -0.24 -1.66
N LEU A 55 -5.49 0.17 -2.92
CA LEU A 55 -4.91 -0.64 -3.98
C LEU A 55 -3.58 -0.03 -4.41
N LEU A 56 -2.55 -0.87 -4.46
CA LEU A 56 -1.24 -0.50 -5.00
C LEU A 56 -0.94 -1.39 -6.21
N ILE A 57 -0.42 -0.79 -7.26
CA ILE A 57 0.15 -1.54 -8.38
C ILE A 57 1.66 -1.47 -8.23
N VAL A 58 2.29 -2.63 -8.09
CA VAL A 58 3.67 -2.75 -7.65
C VAL A 58 4.50 -3.50 -8.69
N ASP A 59 5.69 -2.98 -8.97
CA ASP A 59 6.69 -3.65 -9.80
C ASP A 59 7.69 -4.34 -8.87
N ALA A 60 7.49 -5.63 -8.66
CA ALA A 60 8.33 -6.43 -7.79
C ALA A 60 8.44 -7.85 -8.34
N PRO A 61 9.50 -8.59 -7.99
CA PRO A 61 9.70 -9.94 -8.52
C PRO A 61 8.70 -10.96 -7.96
N ASP A 62 8.24 -10.79 -6.71
CA ASP A 62 7.35 -11.74 -6.07
C ASP A 62 6.64 -11.14 -4.86
N GLU A 63 5.73 -11.92 -4.26
CA GLU A 63 4.97 -11.54 -3.08
C GLU A 63 5.88 -11.27 -1.87
N GLN A 64 6.96 -12.03 -1.73
CA GLN A 64 7.87 -11.85 -0.59
C GLN A 64 8.54 -10.48 -0.61
N ALA A 65 8.93 -10.01 -1.80
CA ALA A 65 9.49 -8.67 -1.95
C ALA A 65 8.48 -7.59 -1.55
N VAL A 66 7.21 -7.77 -1.90
CA VAL A 66 6.13 -6.85 -1.50
C VAL A 66 5.97 -6.83 0.01
N GLN A 67 5.89 -8.01 0.63
CA GLN A 67 5.74 -8.13 2.08
C GLN A 67 6.89 -7.46 2.81
N ALA A 68 8.12 -7.72 2.38
CA ALA A 68 9.31 -7.18 3.03
C ALA A 68 9.38 -5.65 2.93
N ARG A 69 9.07 -5.11 1.75
CA ARG A 69 9.14 -3.65 1.53
C ARG A 69 8.04 -2.92 2.29
N LEU A 70 6.80 -3.41 2.25
CA LEU A 70 5.69 -2.75 2.92
C LEU A 70 5.72 -2.91 4.43
N ALA A 71 6.37 -3.96 4.95
CA ALA A 71 6.54 -4.13 6.39
C ALA A 71 7.35 -2.98 7.03
N ALA A 72 8.17 -2.30 6.24
CA ALA A 72 8.95 -1.15 6.71
C ALA A 72 8.15 0.14 6.82
N ASP A 73 6.92 0.17 6.30
CA ASP A 73 6.02 1.32 6.48
C ASP A 73 5.69 1.44 7.97
N PRO A 74 5.87 2.63 8.59
CA PRO A 74 5.50 2.82 10.00
C PRO A 74 4.07 2.40 10.30
N TRP A 75 3.14 2.62 9.37
CA TRP A 75 1.75 2.24 9.56
C TRP A 75 1.52 0.73 9.58
N SER A 76 2.37 -0.05 8.93
CA SER A 76 2.32 -1.51 9.04
C SER A 76 2.68 -1.96 10.46
N ALA A 77 3.77 -1.43 11.00
CA ALA A 77 4.23 -1.77 12.36
C ALA A 77 3.23 -1.31 13.44
N MET A 78 2.55 -0.19 13.20
CA MET A 78 1.58 0.36 14.14
C MET A 78 0.21 -0.30 14.09
N GLY A 79 -0.04 -1.18 13.11
CA GLY A 79 -1.34 -1.81 12.94
C GLY A 79 -2.41 -0.91 12.33
N LEU A 80 -1.99 0.20 11.71
CA LEU A 80 -2.91 1.08 11.00
C LEU A 80 -3.31 0.52 9.64
N LEU A 81 -2.38 -0.16 8.96
CA LEU A 81 -2.63 -0.83 7.69
C LEU A 81 -2.14 -2.27 7.75
N GLU A 82 -2.90 -3.16 7.12
CA GLU A 82 -2.57 -4.58 7.02
C GLU A 82 -2.56 -5.01 5.56
N LEU A 83 -1.54 -5.77 5.18
CA LEU A 83 -1.48 -6.39 3.86
C LEU A 83 -2.49 -7.53 3.80
N THR A 84 -3.49 -7.44 2.93
CA THR A 84 -4.57 -8.44 2.86
C THR A 84 -4.51 -9.31 1.63
N ARG A 85 -3.94 -8.81 0.53
CA ARG A 85 -3.83 -9.61 -0.69
C ARG A 85 -2.69 -9.12 -1.56
N VAL A 86 -1.98 -10.07 -2.15
CA VAL A 86 -1.04 -9.83 -3.25
C VAL A 86 -1.40 -10.78 -4.37
N ALA A 87 -1.65 -10.25 -5.56
CA ALA A 87 -2.01 -11.06 -6.73
C ALA A 87 -1.16 -10.63 -7.92
N GLN A 88 -0.68 -11.59 -8.69
CA GLN A 88 -0.06 -11.27 -9.97
C GLN A 88 -1.12 -10.75 -10.93
N TRP A 89 -0.79 -9.69 -11.65
CA TRP A 89 -1.71 -9.07 -12.59
C TRP A 89 -1.03 -8.95 -13.95
N GLU A 90 -1.55 -9.69 -14.90
CA GLU A 90 -1.15 -9.54 -16.29
C GLU A 90 -2.03 -8.51 -16.96
N ILE A 91 -1.43 -7.39 -17.39
CA ILE A 91 -2.16 -6.32 -18.04
C ILE A 91 -2.27 -6.66 -19.53
N LEU A 92 -3.47 -6.88 -19.98
CA LEU A 92 -3.76 -7.23 -21.38
C LEU A 92 -4.31 -6.05 -22.16
N LEU A 93 -4.91 -5.07 -21.49
CA LEU A 93 -5.56 -3.91 -22.09
C LEU A 93 -4.97 -2.63 -21.51
N GLY A 94 -4.63 -1.71 -22.39
CA GLY A 94 -4.07 -0.43 -21.96
C GLY A 94 -2.62 -0.54 -21.54
N GLY A 95 -2.15 0.46 -20.85
CA GLY A 95 -0.79 0.54 -20.33
C GLY A 95 0.22 1.22 -21.26
#